data_9b39944dcd8c21dac3093ff6a40cc6c1
#
_entry.id   9b39944dcd8c21dac3093ff6a40cc6c1
#
_cell.length_a   1.000
_cell.length_b   1.000
_cell.length_c   1.000
_cell.angle_alpha   90.00
_cell.angle_beta   90.00
_cell.angle_gamma   90.00
#
_symmetry.space_group_name_H-M   'P 1'
#
loop_
_entity.id
_entity.type
_entity.pdbx_description
1 polymer ?
#
loop_
_entity_poly.entity_id
_entity_poly.type
_entity_poly.pdbx_seq_one_letter_code
_entity_poly.pdbx_strand_id
1 'polypeptide(L)'
;MFNKTPEQQQAIRNTIKLKMEGRETLTMSDIKTICPAVSTPSPSPELRKKLGITDRYVHVPTTQVIEDIQKLGWNPIEACQVNARKRKGYQRHMIKFVNPDFIVEGRDEYPELLLSNSHDGTTSFTLDVGIFRLICSNGMVIKTQDFGSMKVRHYGYDFEAIKSAVTEL
;
A
#
# COMPACT_ATOMS: atom_id res chain seq x y z
N MET A 1 16.67 14.63 13.34
CA MET A 1 16.69 14.12 11.96
C MET A 1 18.05 14.36 11.35
N PHE A 2 18.80 13.32 11.06
CA PHE A 2 20.08 13.49 10.35
C PHE A 2 19.76 13.72 8.87
N ASN A 3 20.02 14.93 8.37
CA ASN A 3 19.92 15.23 6.95
C ASN A 3 20.99 14.42 6.20
N LYS A 4 20.56 13.39 5.50
CA LYS A 4 21.43 12.62 4.60
C LYS A 4 21.83 13.46 3.42
N THR A 5 23.09 13.38 3.03
CA THR A 5 23.58 14.08 1.82
C THR A 5 22.92 13.51 0.57
N PRO A 6 22.85 14.25 -0.55
CA PRO A 6 22.32 13.73 -1.83
C PRO A 6 23.01 12.44 -2.28
N GLU A 7 24.31 12.30 -2.01
CA GLU A 7 25.08 11.08 -2.32
C GLU A 7 24.64 9.89 -1.48
N GLN A 8 24.42 10.12 -0.17
CA GLN A 8 23.90 9.08 0.74
C GLN A 8 22.50 8.66 0.34
N GLN A 9 21.64 9.60 -0.04
CA GLN A 9 20.30 9.29 -0.54
C GLN A 9 20.35 8.48 -1.84
N GLN A 10 21.28 8.81 -2.74
CA GLN A 10 21.46 8.07 -3.98
C GLN A 10 22.03 6.67 -3.73
N ALA A 11 22.98 6.52 -2.81
CA ALA A 11 23.51 5.22 -2.42
C ALA A 11 22.41 4.32 -1.82
N ILE A 12 21.55 4.88 -0.98
CA ILE A 12 20.41 4.17 -0.42
C ILE A 12 19.42 3.76 -1.50
N ARG A 13 19.09 4.65 -2.44
CA ARG A 13 18.23 4.32 -3.60
C ARG A 13 18.83 3.20 -4.44
N ASN A 14 20.14 3.23 -4.67
CA ASN A 14 20.84 2.18 -5.39
C ASN A 14 20.81 0.85 -4.63
N THR A 15 20.95 0.88 -3.31
CA THR A 15 20.83 -0.30 -2.44
C THR A 15 19.42 -0.89 -2.51
N ILE A 16 18.37 -0.07 -2.47
CA ILE A 16 16.99 -0.51 -2.67
C ILE A 16 16.86 -1.17 -4.05
N LYS A 17 17.36 -0.52 -5.09
CA LYS A 17 17.31 -1.02 -6.46
C LYS A 17 18.00 -2.38 -6.60
N LEU A 18 19.17 -2.55 -5.98
CA LEU A 18 19.90 -3.83 -5.98
C LEU A 18 19.17 -4.92 -5.18
N LYS A 19 18.64 -4.60 -4.00
CA LYS A 19 17.86 -5.56 -3.18
C LYS A 19 16.55 -5.97 -3.84
N MET A 20 16.02 -5.16 -4.72
CA MET A 20 14.81 -5.44 -5.50
C MET A 20 15.10 -6.19 -6.79
N GLU A 21 16.27 -6.83 -6.94
CA GLU A 21 16.67 -7.58 -8.15
C GLU A 21 16.62 -6.72 -9.43
N GLY A 22 16.98 -5.42 -9.30
CA GLY A 22 16.96 -4.48 -10.42
C GLY A 22 15.56 -3.97 -10.78
N ARG A 23 14.53 -4.26 -9.97
CA ARG A 23 13.21 -3.66 -10.17
C ARG A 23 13.25 -2.19 -9.77
N GLU A 24 12.76 -1.35 -10.65
CA GLU A 24 12.52 0.05 -10.34
C GLU A 24 11.28 0.19 -9.44
N THR A 25 11.14 1.34 -8.78
CA THR A 25 9.90 1.67 -8.09
C THR A 25 8.75 1.66 -9.10
N LEU A 26 7.61 1.14 -8.68
CA LEU A 26 6.44 1.06 -9.55
C LEU A 26 5.88 2.45 -9.83
N THR A 27 5.56 2.71 -11.08
CA THR A 27 4.78 3.88 -11.45
C THR A 27 3.29 3.64 -11.19
N MET A 28 2.49 4.69 -11.16
CA MET A 28 1.02 4.54 -11.06
C MET A 28 0.46 3.71 -12.23
N SER A 29 1.06 3.81 -13.41
CA SER A 29 0.68 3.01 -14.57
C SER A 29 0.96 1.52 -14.35
N ASP A 30 2.12 1.19 -13.77
CA ASP A 30 2.46 -0.20 -13.43
C ASP A 30 1.47 -0.76 -12.41
N ILE A 31 1.18 0.01 -11.36
CA ILE A 31 0.23 -0.40 -10.31
C ILE A 31 -1.16 -0.65 -10.91
N LYS A 32 -1.67 0.23 -11.77
CA LYS A 32 -2.96 0.05 -12.43
C LYS A 32 -2.99 -1.17 -13.35
N THR A 33 -1.87 -1.52 -13.94
CA THR A 33 -1.75 -2.72 -14.78
C THR A 33 -1.76 -4.00 -13.94
N ILE A 34 -1.01 -4.01 -12.82
CA ILE A 34 -0.93 -5.16 -11.92
C ILE A 34 -2.21 -5.32 -11.09
N CYS A 35 -2.75 -4.21 -10.61
CA CYS A 35 -3.91 -4.13 -9.72
C CYS A 35 -4.99 -3.21 -10.30
N PRO A 36 -5.74 -3.60 -11.35
CA PRO A 36 -6.79 -2.75 -11.92
C PRO A 36 -7.82 -2.26 -10.90
N ALA A 37 -8.07 -3.01 -9.84
CA ALA A 37 -9.01 -2.65 -8.78
C ALA A 37 -8.65 -1.33 -8.05
N VAL A 38 -7.38 -0.89 -8.07
CA VAL A 38 -6.99 0.38 -7.43
C VAL A 38 -7.70 1.60 -8.02
N SER A 39 -8.07 1.52 -9.31
CA SER A 39 -8.75 2.59 -10.05
C SER A 39 -10.27 2.48 -10.05
N THR A 40 -10.82 1.44 -9.43
CA THR A 40 -12.26 1.21 -9.43
C THR A 40 -12.98 2.28 -8.59
N PRO A 41 -14.00 2.94 -9.16
CA PRO A 41 -14.78 3.93 -8.44
C PRO A 41 -15.65 3.30 -7.37
N SER A 42 -16.25 4.12 -6.51
CA SER A 42 -17.23 3.65 -5.53
C SER A 42 -18.34 2.84 -6.21
N PRO A 43 -18.70 1.67 -5.67
CA PRO A 43 -19.79 0.88 -6.23
C PRO A 43 -21.11 1.67 -6.22
N SER A 44 -21.90 1.53 -7.30
CA SER A 44 -23.23 2.15 -7.38
C SER A 44 -24.16 1.61 -6.29
N PRO A 45 -25.24 2.32 -5.93
CA PRO A 45 -26.21 1.84 -4.93
C PRO A 45 -26.77 0.45 -5.27
N GLU A 46 -27.05 0.19 -6.55
CA GLU A 46 -27.56 -1.11 -7.03
C GLU A 46 -26.52 -2.21 -6.85
N LEU A 47 -25.26 -1.89 -7.17
CA LEU A 47 -24.16 -2.82 -7.01
C LEU A 47 -23.85 -3.10 -5.53
N ARG A 48 -23.91 -2.07 -4.66
CA ARG A 48 -23.79 -2.24 -3.21
C ARG A 48 -24.83 -3.23 -2.68
N LYS A 49 -26.09 -3.04 -3.07
CA LYS A 49 -27.18 -3.95 -2.68
C LYS A 49 -26.93 -5.37 -3.17
N LYS A 50 -26.49 -5.54 -4.42
CA LYS A 50 -26.17 -6.85 -5.01
C LYS A 50 -25.01 -7.55 -4.31
N LEU A 51 -24.00 -6.79 -3.87
CA LEU A 51 -22.80 -7.30 -3.20
C LEU A 51 -22.98 -7.43 -1.69
N GLY A 52 -24.09 -6.97 -1.12
CA GLY A 52 -24.33 -6.95 0.33
C GLY A 52 -23.45 -5.94 1.07
N ILE A 53 -23.03 -4.86 0.39
CA ILE A 53 -22.26 -3.78 1.00
C ILE A 53 -23.20 -2.89 1.79
N THR A 54 -22.91 -2.72 3.07
CA THR A 54 -23.76 -1.91 3.98
C THR A 54 -23.61 -0.42 3.73
N ASP A 55 -24.58 0.38 4.19
CA ASP A 55 -24.55 1.86 4.10
C ASP A 55 -23.41 2.50 4.91
N ARG A 56 -22.81 1.74 5.83
CA ARG A 56 -21.63 2.16 6.61
C ARG A 56 -20.33 2.15 5.81
N TYR A 57 -20.33 1.54 4.62
CA TYR A 57 -19.16 1.49 3.77
C TYR A 57 -18.86 2.86 3.19
N VAL A 58 -17.68 3.38 3.46
CA VAL A 58 -17.13 4.57 2.82
C VAL A 58 -16.02 4.15 1.85
N HIS A 59 -16.13 4.60 0.61
CA HIS A 59 -15.13 4.33 -0.40
C HIS A 59 -13.84 5.10 -0.10
N VAL A 60 -12.72 4.37 -0.04
CA VAL A 60 -11.38 4.96 0.06
C VAL A 60 -10.69 4.80 -1.31
N PRO A 61 -10.46 5.89 -2.05
CA PRO A 61 -9.85 5.83 -3.37
C PRO A 61 -8.37 5.46 -3.25
N THR A 62 -8.02 4.23 -3.59
CA THR A 62 -6.66 3.71 -3.42
C THR A 62 -5.62 4.51 -4.19
N THR A 63 -5.93 5.00 -5.40
CA THR A 63 -5.00 5.83 -6.18
C THR A 63 -4.63 7.11 -5.45
N GLN A 64 -5.58 7.78 -4.82
CA GLN A 64 -5.33 8.99 -4.04
C GLN A 64 -4.45 8.69 -2.82
N VAL A 65 -4.73 7.58 -2.14
CA VAL A 65 -3.92 7.15 -0.99
C VAL A 65 -2.47 6.88 -1.41
N ILE A 66 -2.26 6.20 -2.54
CA ILE A 66 -0.91 5.95 -3.07
C ILE A 66 -0.16 7.27 -3.32
N GLU A 67 -0.80 8.23 -3.98
CA GLU A 67 -0.20 9.55 -4.25
C GLU A 67 0.16 10.29 -2.95
N ASP A 68 -0.69 10.21 -1.95
CA ASP A 68 -0.47 10.87 -0.66
C ASP A 68 0.66 10.20 0.13
N ILE A 69 0.75 8.88 0.11
CA ILE A 69 1.86 8.12 0.69
C ILE A 69 3.19 8.47 -0.02
N GLN A 70 3.15 8.64 -1.34
CA GLN A 70 4.33 9.07 -2.11
C GLN A 70 4.81 10.47 -1.74
N LYS A 71 3.91 11.41 -1.45
CA LYS A 71 4.25 12.76 -0.94
C LYS A 71 5.00 12.70 0.39
N LEU A 72 4.81 11.65 1.18
CA LEU A 72 5.52 11.41 2.44
C LEU A 72 6.87 10.70 2.27
N GLY A 73 7.34 10.52 1.03
CA GLY A 73 8.64 9.92 0.72
C GLY A 73 8.63 8.39 0.55
N TRP A 74 7.46 7.75 0.65
CA TRP A 74 7.33 6.32 0.45
C TRP A 74 7.15 5.98 -1.02
N ASN A 75 7.91 5.02 -1.53
CA ASN A 75 7.89 4.62 -2.93
C ASN A 75 7.31 3.22 -3.08
N PRO A 76 6.34 3.01 -3.97
CA PRO A 76 5.76 1.70 -4.20
C PRO A 76 6.77 0.78 -4.90
N ILE A 77 6.92 -0.43 -4.37
CA ILE A 77 7.91 -1.40 -4.85
C ILE A 77 7.30 -2.71 -5.29
N GLU A 78 6.13 -3.04 -4.78
CA GLU A 78 5.44 -4.27 -5.10
C GLU A 78 3.93 -4.03 -5.03
N ALA A 79 3.18 -4.64 -5.93
CA ALA A 79 1.74 -4.59 -5.96
C ALA A 79 1.15 -5.96 -6.25
N CYS A 80 0.01 -6.26 -5.65
CA CYS A 80 -0.65 -7.54 -5.75
C CYS A 80 -2.16 -7.39 -5.67
N GLN A 81 -2.89 -8.14 -6.49
CA GLN A 81 -4.34 -8.19 -6.48
C GLN A 81 -4.82 -9.63 -6.35
N VAL A 82 -5.73 -9.87 -5.44
CA VAL A 82 -6.32 -11.20 -5.23
C VAL A 82 -7.19 -11.59 -6.43
N ASN A 83 -7.09 -12.84 -6.86
CA ASN A 83 -7.99 -13.37 -7.87
C ASN A 83 -9.40 -13.55 -7.31
N ALA A 84 -10.39 -12.90 -7.91
CA ALA A 84 -11.79 -13.03 -7.51
C ALA A 84 -12.66 -13.45 -8.69
N ARG A 85 -13.50 -14.46 -8.47
CA ARG A 85 -14.46 -14.93 -9.47
C ARG A 85 -15.73 -14.08 -9.50
N LYS A 86 -16.25 -13.65 -8.33
CA LYS A 86 -17.57 -13.02 -8.21
C LYS A 86 -17.55 -11.48 -8.08
N ARG A 87 -16.43 -10.88 -7.71
CA ARG A 87 -16.30 -9.44 -7.41
C ARG A 87 -15.18 -8.81 -8.22
N LYS A 88 -15.10 -9.22 -9.49
CA LYS A 88 -14.07 -8.78 -10.41
C LYS A 88 -14.07 -7.26 -10.55
N GLY A 89 -12.89 -6.66 -10.37
CA GLY A 89 -12.70 -5.20 -10.39
C GLY A 89 -12.79 -4.52 -9.02
N TYR A 90 -13.32 -5.19 -7.99
CA TYR A 90 -13.51 -4.63 -6.63
C TYR A 90 -12.71 -5.37 -5.55
N GLN A 91 -11.97 -6.41 -5.96
CA GLN A 91 -11.29 -7.32 -5.07
C GLN A 91 -10.16 -6.66 -4.28
N ARG A 92 -9.75 -7.37 -3.22
CA ARG A 92 -8.63 -6.97 -2.39
C ARG A 92 -7.36 -6.80 -3.22
N HIS A 93 -6.67 -5.71 -2.96
CA HIS A 93 -5.38 -5.38 -3.52
C HIS A 93 -4.45 -4.83 -2.43
N MET A 94 -3.16 -4.99 -2.66
CA MET A 94 -2.12 -4.63 -1.71
C MET A 94 -0.97 -3.98 -2.44
N ILE A 95 -0.43 -2.91 -1.86
CA ILE A 95 0.73 -2.22 -2.37
C ILE A 95 1.75 -2.08 -1.24
N LYS A 96 2.98 -2.47 -1.51
CA LYS A 96 4.10 -2.38 -0.58
C LYS A 96 4.99 -1.22 -0.96
N PHE A 97 5.38 -0.43 0.03
CA PHE A 97 6.21 0.76 -0.14
C PHE A 97 7.46 0.66 0.72
N VAL A 98 8.50 1.35 0.28
CA VAL A 98 9.69 1.62 1.07
C VAL A 98 9.97 3.12 1.09
N ASN A 99 10.56 3.58 2.19
CA ASN A 99 11.06 4.93 2.29
C ASN A 99 12.58 4.89 2.43
N PRO A 100 13.33 5.51 1.49
CA PRO A 100 14.79 5.55 1.54
C PRO A 100 15.35 6.11 2.85
N ASP A 101 14.62 6.98 3.52
CA ASP A 101 15.08 7.62 4.76
C ASP A 101 15.15 6.64 5.95
N PHE A 102 14.44 5.51 5.88
CA PHE A 102 14.45 4.47 6.92
C PHE A 102 15.43 3.32 6.64
N ILE A 103 16.13 3.36 5.51
CA ILE A 103 17.14 2.35 5.20
C ILE A 103 18.45 2.71 5.88
N VAL A 104 18.94 1.80 6.71
CA VAL A 104 20.22 1.93 7.41
C VAL A 104 21.27 1.13 6.66
N GLU A 105 22.40 1.77 6.35
CA GLU A 105 23.52 1.10 5.69
C GLU A 105 24.04 -0.06 6.55
N GLY A 106 24.30 -1.21 5.90
CA GLY A 106 24.78 -2.41 6.58
C GLY A 106 23.70 -3.25 7.26
N ARG A 107 22.43 -2.85 7.20
CA ARG A 107 21.29 -3.69 7.61
C ARG A 107 20.61 -4.30 6.40
N ASP A 108 20.32 -5.60 6.50
CA ASP A 108 19.62 -6.33 5.44
C ASP A 108 18.10 -6.15 5.49
N GLU A 109 17.58 -5.69 6.61
CA GLU A 109 16.16 -5.48 6.84
C GLU A 109 15.87 -3.99 7.07
N TYR A 110 14.78 -3.52 6.50
CA TYR A 110 14.29 -2.14 6.61
C TYR A 110 12.77 -2.13 6.71
N PRO A 111 12.19 -1.11 7.37
CA PRO A 111 10.74 -0.97 7.47
C PRO A 111 10.09 -0.82 6.09
N GLU A 112 9.03 -1.55 5.89
CA GLU A 112 8.15 -1.48 4.74
C GLU A 112 6.75 -1.03 5.20
N LEU A 113 6.04 -0.29 4.36
CA LEU A 113 4.65 0.06 4.57
C LEU A 113 3.79 -0.78 3.63
N LEU A 114 2.78 -1.44 4.18
CA LEU A 114 1.82 -2.24 3.42
C LEU A 114 0.44 -1.58 3.45
N LEU A 115 -0.02 -1.13 2.30
CA LEU A 115 -1.39 -0.71 2.05
C LEU A 115 -2.23 -1.92 1.65
N SER A 116 -3.34 -2.15 2.32
CA SER A 116 -4.36 -3.14 1.94
C SER A 116 -5.71 -2.47 1.82
N ASN A 117 -6.42 -2.71 0.72
CA ASN A 117 -7.78 -2.19 0.51
C ASN A 117 -8.63 -3.13 -0.35
N SER A 118 -9.94 -2.94 -0.33
CA SER A 118 -10.88 -3.51 -1.30
C SER A 118 -12.04 -2.54 -1.54
N HIS A 119 -12.65 -2.63 -2.70
CA HIS A 119 -13.81 -1.80 -3.04
C HIS A 119 -15.13 -2.57 -3.01
N ASP A 120 -15.10 -3.80 -2.52
CA ASP A 120 -16.26 -4.69 -2.39
C ASP A 120 -16.80 -4.80 -0.96
N GLY A 121 -16.26 -4.03 -0.02
CA GLY A 121 -16.66 -4.04 1.38
C GLY A 121 -16.19 -5.24 2.20
N THR A 122 -15.39 -6.15 1.62
CA THR A 122 -14.93 -7.38 2.31
C THR A 122 -13.70 -7.18 3.17
N THR A 123 -12.88 -6.18 2.86
CA THR A 123 -11.63 -5.91 3.56
C THR A 123 -11.61 -4.46 4.02
N SER A 124 -11.24 -4.23 5.26
CA SER A 124 -10.97 -2.88 5.77
C SER A 124 -9.72 -2.30 5.10
N PHE A 125 -9.73 -0.99 4.91
CA PHE A 125 -8.51 -0.26 4.58
C PHE A 125 -7.53 -0.35 5.75
N THR A 126 -6.31 -0.80 5.49
CA THR A 126 -5.25 -0.88 6.50
C THR A 126 -3.92 -0.36 5.97
N LEU A 127 -3.16 0.26 6.86
CA LEU A 127 -1.75 0.56 6.69
C LEU A 127 -0.99 -0.16 7.79
N ASP A 128 -0.07 -1.02 7.39
CA ASP A 128 0.75 -1.80 8.31
C ASP A 128 2.21 -1.49 8.06
N VAL A 129 2.99 -1.34 9.15
CA VAL A 129 4.44 -1.18 9.06
C VAL A 129 5.12 -2.41 9.64
N GLY A 130 6.11 -2.89 8.92
CA GLY A 130 6.80 -4.13 9.29
C GLY A 130 7.73 -4.57 8.18
N ILE A 131 8.06 -5.85 8.19
CA ILE A 131 8.72 -6.54 7.08
C ILE A 131 7.74 -7.55 6.54
N PHE A 132 7.43 -7.45 5.25
CA PHE A 132 6.36 -8.23 4.62
C PHE A 132 6.86 -9.06 3.45
N ARG A 133 6.32 -10.26 3.35
CA ARG A 133 6.40 -11.09 2.14
C ARG A 133 5.01 -11.21 1.53
N LEU A 134 4.83 -10.69 0.33
CA LEU A 134 3.60 -10.83 -0.43
C LEU A 134 3.61 -12.14 -1.21
N ILE A 135 2.54 -12.92 -1.08
CA ILE A 135 2.27 -14.11 -1.89
C ILE A 135 1.04 -13.79 -2.74
N CYS A 136 1.30 -13.27 -3.95
CA CYS A 136 0.26 -12.65 -4.78
C CYS A 136 -0.82 -13.60 -5.29
N SER A 137 -0.49 -14.87 -5.51
CA SER A 137 -1.46 -15.85 -6.05
C SER A 137 -2.68 -16.07 -5.15
N ASN A 138 -2.52 -15.94 -3.83
CA ASN A 138 -3.56 -16.19 -2.83
C ASN A 138 -3.91 -14.95 -2.00
N GLY A 139 -3.30 -13.80 -2.26
CA GLY A 139 -3.45 -12.61 -1.42
C GLY A 139 -2.96 -12.79 0.01
N MET A 140 -2.09 -13.77 0.22
CA MET A 140 -1.50 -14.04 1.52
C MET A 140 -0.35 -13.05 1.77
N VAL A 141 -0.31 -12.52 2.99
CA VAL A 141 0.78 -11.68 3.48
C VAL A 141 1.39 -12.35 4.69
N ILE A 142 2.69 -12.54 4.67
CA ILE A 142 3.45 -12.99 5.82
C ILE A 142 4.18 -11.77 6.38
N LYS A 143 3.84 -11.38 7.61
CA LYS A 143 4.53 -10.35 8.37
C LYS A 143 5.62 -11.03 9.18
N THR A 144 6.87 -10.78 8.84
CA THR A 144 8.03 -11.39 9.52
C THR A 144 8.45 -10.59 10.74
N GLN A 145 8.27 -9.27 10.71
CA GLN A 145 8.47 -8.39 11.86
C GLN A 145 7.35 -7.36 11.92
N ASP A 146 6.92 -7.01 13.13
CA ASP A 146 5.84 -6.04 13.38
C ASP A 146 6.43 -4.78 14.01
N PHE A 147 6.27 -3.65 13.34
CA PHE A 147 6.65 -2.32 13.84
C PHE A 147 5.42 -1.46 14.16
N GLY A 148 4.24 -1.98 13.98
CA GLY A 148 2.97 -1.32 14.22
C GLY A 148 1.97 -1.54 13.11
N SER A 149 0.70 -1.44 13.43
CA SER A 149 -0.38 -1.49 12.46
C SER A 149 -1.41 -0.41 12.76
N MET A 150 -1.84 0.27 11.73
CA MET A 150 -2.96 1.17 11.82
C MET A 150 -4.12 0.63 10.99
N LYS A 151 -5.23 0.37 11.64
CA LYS A 151 -6.52 0.19 10.97
C LYS A 151 -7.20 1.56 10.86
N VAL A 152 -7.18 2.11 9.68
CA VAL A 152 -8.08 3.21 9.35
C VAL A 152 -9.43 2.58 9.03
N ARG A 153 -10.39 2.68 9.96
CA ARG A 153 -11.76 2.27 9.68
C ARG A 153 -12.31 3.15 8.55
N HIS A 154 -13.15 2.58 7.69
CA HIS A 154 -13.80 3.28 6.57
C HIS A 154 -14.79 4.39 7.02
N TYR A 155 -14.34 5.33 7.84
CA TYR A 155 -15.15 6.49 8.25
C TYR A 155 -14.93 7.75 7.40
N GLY A 156 -14.21 7.59 6.30
CA GLY A 156 -13.82 8.65 5.40
C GLY A 156 -12.31 8.68 5.19
N TYR A 157 -11.92 9.03 3.97
CA TYR A 157 -10.53 9.27 3.64
C TYR A 157 -10.12 10.61 4.23
N ASP A 158 -9.11 10.60 5.09
CA ASP A 158 -8.50 11.79 5.65
C ASP A 158 -6.97 11.70 5.51
N PHE A 159 -6.41 12.60 4.71
CA PHE A 159 -4.97 12.65 4.48
C PHE A 159 -4.19 12.94 5.77
N GLU A 160 -4.69 13.81 6.64
CA GLU A 160 -4.03 14.14 7.91
C GLU A 160 -3.99 12.92 8.84
N ALA A 161 -5.02 12.08 8.83
CA ALA A 161 -5.00 10.82 9.57
C ALA A 161 -3.94 9.85 9.04
N ILE A 162 -3.78 9.76 7.71
CA ILE A 162 -2.73 8.93 7.09
C ILE A 162 -1.35 9.50 7.38
N LYS A 163 -1.17 10.81 7.25
CA LYS A 163 0.07 11.49 7.54
C LYS A 163 0.50 11.28 8.99
N SER A 164 -0.42 11.47 9.95
CA SER A 164 -0.18 11.22 11.37
C SER A 164 0.25 9.76 11.59
N ALA A 165 -0.48 8.84 11.01
CA ALA A 165 -0.21 7.41 11.06
C ALA A 165 1.18 7.01 10.59
N VAL A 166 1.57 7.54 9.45
CA VAL A 166 2.87 7.25 8.81
C VAL A 166 4.01 8.00 9.50
N THR A 167 3.73 9.10 10.19
CA THR A 167 4.74 9.91 10.88
C THR A 167 5.01 9.44 12.31
N GLU A 168 4.06 8.75 12.95
CA GLU A 168 4.19 8.18 14.29
C GLU A 168 4.97 6.85 14.32
N LEU A 169 5.36 6.36 13.17
CA LEU A 169 6.13 5.12 12.95
C LEU A 169 7.62 5.42 12.83
#